data_1219dfb527ad5c03e15d20bcf180ba86
#
_entry.id   1219dfb527ad5c03e15d20bcf180ba86
#
_cell.length_a   1.000
_cell.length_b   1.000
_cell.length_c   1.000
_cell.angle_alpha   90.00
_cell.angle_beta   90.00
_cell.angle_gamma   90.00
#
_symmetry.space_group_name_H-M   'P 1'
#
loop_
_entity.id
_entity.type
_entity.pdbx_description
1 polymer ?
#
loop_
_entity_poly.entity_id
_entity_poly.type
_entity_poly.pdbx_seq_one_letter_code
_entity_poly.pdbx_strand_id
1 'polypeptide(L)'
;MRRKNRIRTEPFTDLLFNTLLGFTFLFFITVLFINPISKIGNVNMKAEYIVTVDWKDSLPDDVDIWVQDPNGETVSYLKKDAGWLHLDRDDQGIVNDVVTIDGEDIIYPINREVVTLRGIIPGEYILNLYLYEHKSDHPIDVKVIIEKVNPTLKLVYANNTVSYTHLRAH
;
A
#
# COMPACT_ATOMS: atom_id res chain seq x y z
N MET A 1 59.06 48.73 27.23
CA MET A 1 59.12 47.22 27.29
C MET A 1 57.74 46.64 27.03
N ARG A 2 57.48 46.08 25.86
CA ARG A 2 56.17 45.53 25.46
C ARG A 2 56.20 44.03 25.79
N ARG A 3 55.41 43.58 26.81
CA ARG A 3 55.28 42.19 27.18
C ARG A 3 54.50 41.48 26.06
N LYS A 4 55.16 40.57 25.30
CA LYS A 4 54.50 39.62 24.40
C LYS A 4 53.73 38.61 25.26
N ASN A 5 52.39 38.68 25.25
CA ASN A 5 51.53 37.59 25.73
C ASN A 5 51.79 36.38 24.80
N ARG A 6 52.52 35.39 25.27
CA ARG A 6 52.52 34.04 24.66
C ARG A 6 51.20 33.39 25.00
N ILE A 7 50.35 33.21 24.00
CA ILE A 7 49.19 32.31 24.09
C ILE A 7 49.79 30.92 24.33
N ARG A 8 49.64 30.40 25.54
CA ARG A 8 49.97 29.00 25.85
C ARG A 8 48.82 28.19 25.32
N THR A 9 48.96 27.65 24.11
CA THR A 9 48.11 26.54 23.65
C THR A 9 48.47 25.32 24.46
N GLU A 10 47.51 24.80 25.20
CA GLU A 10 47.69 23.53 25.92
C GLU A 10 47.45 22.38 24.92
N PRO A 11 48.48 21.59 24.58
CA PRO A 11 48.39 20.57 23.53
C PRO A 11 47.28 19.54 23.80
N PHE A 12 46.97 19.33 25.07
CA PHE A 12 45.87 18.43 25.49
C PHE A 12 44.52 18.99 25.12
N THR A 13 44.27 20.28 25.34
CA THR A 13 43.02 20.96 24.98
C THR A 13 42.81 20.96 23.48
N ASP A 14 43.88 21.22 22.70
CA ASP A 14 43.82 21.18 21.24
C ASP A 14 43.51 19.77 20.72
N LEU A 15 44.13 18.74 21.31
CA LEU A 15 43.82 17.34 20.95
C LEU A 15 42.37 17.01 21.24
N LEU A 16 41.88 17.39 22.42
CA LEU A 16 40.52 17.09 22.87
C LEU A 16 39.48 17.81 21.98
N PHE A 17 39.74 19.06 21.62
CA PHE A 17 38.88 19.84 20.74
C PHE A 17 38.84 19.25 19.33
N ASN A 18 39.98 18.88 18.76
CA ASN A 18 40.04 18.27 17.43
C ASN A 18 39.36 16.91 17.41
N THR A 19 39.49 16.13 18.47
CA THR A 19 38.80 14.84 18.61
C THR A 19 37.26 15.04 18.67
N LEU A 20 36.82 16.01 19.49
CA LEU A 20 35.38 16.34 19.59
C LEU A 20 34.83 16.84 18.25
N LEU A 21 35.58 17.68 17.54
CA LEU A 21 35.19 18.16 16.22
C LEU A 21 35.05 17.01 15.21
N GLY A 22 36.00 16.07 15.24
CA GLY A 22 35.97 14.86 14.41
C GLY A 22 34.73 14.01 14.69
N PHE A 23 34.43 13.75 15.96
CA PHE A 23 33.20 12.99 16.34
C PHE A 23 31.91 13.72 15.95
N THR A 24 31.88 15.04 16.13
CA THR A 24 30.73 15.86 15.73
C THR A 24 30.49 15.77 14.22
N PHE A 25 31.56 15.84 13.43
CA PHE A 25 31.48 15.72 11.98
C PHE A 25 30.99 14.33 11.54
N LEU A 26 31.55 13.27 12.14
CA LEU A 26 31.09 11.89 11.89
C LEU A 26 29.65 11.68 12.31
N PHE A 27 29.22 12.29 13.41
CA PHE A 27 27.83 12.24 13.85
C PHE A 27 26.88 12.85 12.81
N PHE A 28 27.19 14.03 12.28
CA PHE A 28 26.37 14.65 11.23
C PHE A 28 26.35 13.83 9.94
N ILE A 29 27.48 13.27 9.52
CA ILE A 29 27.53 12.36 8.38
C ILE A 29 26.61 11.15 8.63
N THR A 30 26.70 10.53 9.80
CA THR A 30 25.88 9.39 10.16
C THR A 30 24.39 9.74 10.12
N VAL A 31 23.99 10.90 10.67
CA VAL A 31 22.59 11.36 10.63
C VAL A 31 22.11 11.56 9.19
N LEU A 32 22.97 12.10 8.30
CA LEU A 32 22.63 12.25 6.87
C LEU A 32 22.41 10.89 6.17
N PHE A 33 23.15 9.85 6.58
CA PHE A 33 22.99 8.50 6.03
C PHE A 33 21.81 7.74 6.66
N ILE A 34 21.49 8.01 7.94
CA ILE A 34 20.34 7.38 8.64
C ILE A 34 19.01 7.99 8.16
N ASN A 35 19.04 9.24 7.72
CA ASN A 35 17.85 9.89 7.16
C ASN A 35 18.02 10.04 5.63
N PRO A 36 17.92 8.93 4.86
CA PRO A 36 17.99 9.03 3.42
C PRO A 36 16.86 9.96 3.01
N ILE A 37 17.21 11.06 2.33
CA ILE A 37 16.23 11.87 1.61
C ILE A 37 15.42 10.84 0.84
N SER A 38 14.15 10.64 1.22
CA SER A 38 13.26 9.74 0.52
C SER A 38 13.39 10.14 -0.94
N LYS A 39 13.92 9.25 -1.76
CA LYS A 39 13.88 9.44 -3.20
C LYS A 39 12.40 9.53 -3.51
N ILE A 40 11.91 10.75 -3.65
CA ILE A 40 10.64 11.00 -4.31
C ILE A 40 10.91 10.59 -5.75
N GLY A 41 10.96 9.27 -5.95
CA GLY A 41 10.81 8.74 -7.28
C GLY A 41 9.47 9.29 -7.74
N ASN A 42 9.46 9.92 -8.89
CA ASN A 42 8.22 10.20 -9.59
C ASN A 42 7.61 8.83 -9.91
N VAL A 43 7.00 8.21 -8.90
CA VAL A 43 6.19 7.03 -9.09
C VAL A 43 5.00 7.55 -9.86
N ASN A 44 4.95 7.20 -11.13
CA ASN A 44 3.84 7.53 -11.98
C ASN A 44 2.64 6.72 -11.43
N MET A 45 1.92 7.32 -10.47
CA MET A 45 0.81 6.70 -9.73
C MET A 45 -0.46 6.61 -10.58
N LYS A 46 -0.33 6.69 -11.91
CA LYS A 46 -1.46 6.54 -12.80
C LYS A 46 -1.91 5.09 -12.80
N ALA A 47 -3.15 4.86 -12.43
CA ALA A 47 -3.82 3.61 -12.68
C ALA A 47 -3.98 3.41 -14.20
N GLU A 48 -3.62 2.23 -14.67
CA GLU A 48 -3.92 1.80 -16.04
C GLU A 48 -5.25 1.04 -16.08
N TYR A 49 -5.47 0.20 -15.06
CA TYR A 49 -6.70 -0.54 -14.86
C TYR A 49 -7.09 -0.53 -13.39
N ILE A 50 -8.39 -0.61 -13.16
CA ILE A 50 -9.00 -0.84 -11.84
C ILE A 50 -9.83 -2.12 -11.93
N VAL A 51 -9.62 -3.00 -10.99
CA VAL A 51 -10.44 -4.18 -10.75
C VAL A 51 -11.25 -3.92 -9.48
N THR A 52 -12.56 -3.96 -9.60
CA THR A 52 -13.48 -3.78 -8.48
C THR A 52 -14.27 -5.05 -8.29
N VAL A 53 -14.38 -5.47 -7.05
CA VAL A 53 -15.22 -6.60 -6.63
C VAL A 53 -16.23 -6.07 -5.63
N ASP A 54 -17.50 -6.15 -5.99
CA ASP A 54 -18.62 -5.68 -5.16
C ASP A 54 -19.50 -6.87 -4.75
N TRP A 55 -19.96 -6.86 -3.51
CA TRP A 55 -21.04 -7.73 -3.07
C TRP A 55 -22.05 -6.90 -2.30
N LYS A 56 -23.18 -7.51 -1.93
CA LYS A 56 -24.28 -6.78 -1.33
C LYS A 56 -23.85 -6.06 -0.05
N ASP A 57 -24.12 -4.76 -0.02
CA ASP A 57 -23.82 -3.88 1.12
C ASP A 57 -24.44 -4.40 2.43
N SER A 58 -23.77 -4.13 3.53
CA SER A 58 -24.17 -4.56 4.89
C SER A 58 -24.24 -6.08 5.11
N LEU A 59 -23.70 -6.91 4.20
CA LEU A 59 -23.47 -8.31 4.49
C LEU A 59 -22.24 -8.46 5.39
N PRO A 60 -22.30 -9.38 6.37
CA PRO A 60 -21.16 -9.60 7.27
C PRO A 60 -20.06 -10.48 6.66
N ASP A 61 -20.22 -10.85 5.41
CA ASP A 61 -19.33 -11.76 4.69
C ASP A 61 -18.10 -11.04 4.19
N ASP A 62 -16.97 -11.73 4.21
CA ASP A 62 -15.67 -11.23 3.78
C ASP A 62 -15.23 -11.94 2.49
N VAL A 63 -15.08 -11.17 1.41
CA VAL A 63 -14.71 -11.68 0.08
C VAL A 63 -13.42 -11.03 -0.38
N ASP A 64 -12.34 -11.81 -0.37
CA ASP A 64 -11.02 -11.38 -0.80
C ASP A 64 -10.79 -11.50 -2.30
N ILE A 65 -10.09 -10.54 -2.87
CA ILE A 65 -9.55 -10.60 -4.22
C ILE A 65 -8.07 -10.97 -4.22
N TRP A 66 -7.69 -11.85 -5.13
CA TRP A 66 -6.31 -12.20 -5.43
C TRP A 66 -6.06 -11.93 -6.91
N VAL A 67 -5.08 -11.09 -7.21
CA VAL A 67 -4.69 -10.80 -8.61
C VAL A 67 -3.24 -11.15 -8.79
N GLN A 68 -2.96 -11.99 -9.79
CA GLN A 68 -1.62 -12.38 -10.20
C GLN A 68 -1.30 -11.79 -11.57
N ASP A 69 -0.11 -11.22 -11.70
CA ASP A 69 0.42 -10.74 -12.96
C ASP A 69 1.14 -11.84 -13.76
N PRO A 70 1.49 -11.59 -15.04
CA PRO A 70 2.19 -12.56 -15.89
C PRO A 70 3.57 -13.00 -15.38
N ASN A 71 4.19 -12.27 -14.46
CA ASN A 71 5.46 -12.63 -13.84
C ASN A 71 5.28 -13.48 -12.57
N GLY A 72 4.04 -13.73 -12.14
CA GLY A 72 3.71 -14.49 -10.93
C GLY A 72 3.66 -13.63 -9.66
N GLU A 73 3.81 -12.30 -9.78
CA GLU A 73 3.60 -11.40 -8.64
C GLU A 73 2.11 -11.36 -8.29
N THR A 74 1.79 -11.57 -7.02
CA THR A 74 0.40 -11.69 -6.58
C THR A 74 0.10 -10.69 -5.47
N VAL A 75 -0.98 -9.92 -5.64
CA VAL A 75 -1.53 -9.03 -4.62
C VAL A 75 -2.74 -9.67 -3.94
N SER A 76 -2.86 -9.47 -2.64
CA SER A 76 -3.97 -9.91 -1.80
C SER A 76 -3.94 -9.17 -0.46
N TYR A 77 -4.86 -9.46 0.45
CA TYR A 77 -4.82 -8.94 1.82
C TYR A 77 -3.49 -9.23 2.55
N LEU A 78 -2.81 -10.35 2.22
CA LEU A 78 -1.50 -10.70 2.78
C LEU A 78 -0.35 -9.84 2.27
N LYS A 79 -0.43 -9.39 1.01
CA LYS A 79 0.60 -8.59 0.33
C LYS A 79 -0.09 -7.55 -0.54
N LYS A 80 -0.28 -6.35 -0.01
CA LYS A 80 -1.04 -5.27 -0.66
C LYS A 80 -0.30 -4.62 -1.84
N ASP A 81 1.01 -4.81 -1.95
CA ASP A 81 1.85 -4.32 -3.05
C ASP A 81 2.64 -5.47 -3.68
N ALA A 82 2.48 -5.70 -4.98
CA ALA A 82 3.19 -6.72 -5.73
C ALA A 82 3.43 -6.26 -7.17
N GLY A 83 4.69 -5.98 -7.54
CA GLY A 83 5.03 -5.48 -8.86
C GLY A 83 4.29 -4.18 -9.21
N TRP A 84 3.41 -4.23 -10.21
CA TRP A 84 2.56 -3.11 -10.63
C TRP A 84 1.13 -3.20 -10.06
N LEU A 85 0.87 -4.20 -9.23
CA LEU A 85 -0.42 -4.42 -8.60
C LEU A 85 -0.44 -3.79 -7.21
N HIS A 86 -1.58 -3.20 -6.85
CA HIS A 86 -1.82 -2.65 -5.52
C HIS A 86 -3.26 -2.91 -5.09
N LEU A 87 -3.46 -3.44 -3.89
CA LEU A 87 -4.76 -3.57 -3.24
C LEU A 87 -5.05 -2.26 -2.51
N ASP A 88 -5.93 -1.44 -3.10
CA ASP A 88 -6.27 -0.12 -2.58
C ASP A 88 -7.30 -0.19 -1.45
N ARG A 89 -8.25 -1.12 -1.55
CA ARG A 89 -9.27 -1.35 -0.53
C ARG A 89 -9.39 -2.84 -0.26
N ASP A 90 -9.29 -3.17 1.01
CA ASP A 90 -9.44 -4.47 1.62
C ASP A 90 -10.63 -4.37 2.60
N ASP A 91 -11.72 -5.01 2.24
CA ASP A 91 -12.97 -4.96 2.98
C ASP A 91 -13.11 -6.22 3.83
N GLN A 92 -13.46 -6.05 5.08
CA GLN A 92 -13.60 -7.14 6.05
C GLN A 92 -15.07 -7.34 6.47
N GLY A 93 -15.99 -7.10 5.57
CA GLY A 93 -17.40 -7.07 5.87
C GLY A 93 -17.74 -5.96 6.87
N ILE A 94 -18.58 -6.21 7.84
CA ILE A 94 -19.03 -5.20 8.81
C ILE A 94 -17.93 -4.71 9.76
N VAL A 95 -16.74 -5.31 9.77
CA VAL A 95 -15.69 -5.00 10.75
C VAL A 95 -15.11 -3.60 10.53
N ASN A 96 -15.01 -3.16 9.27
CA ASN A 96 -14.43 -1.87 8.88
C ASN A 96 -15.46 -0.87 8.32
N ASP A 97 -16.74 -1.10 8.60
CA ASP A 97 -17.84 -0.24 8.13
C ASP A 97 -17.94 1.10 8.86
N VAL A 98 -17.24 1.27 9.96
CA VAL A 98 -17.30 2.51 10.75
C VAL A 98 -16.10 3.38 10.43
N VAL A 99 -16.36 4.60 9.98
CA VAL A 99 -15.34 5.63 9.70
C VAL A 99 -15.59 6.82 10.62
N THR A 100 -14.60 7.20 11.44
CA THR A 100 -14.71 8.38 12.29
C THR A 100 -14.25 9.63 11.52
N ILE A 101 -15.16 10.58 11.29
CA ILE A 101 -14.89 11.85 10.63
C ILE A 101 -15.25 12.98 11.61
N ASP A 102 -14.31 13.86 11.91
CA ASP A 102 -14.48 14.99 12.85
C ASP A 102 -14.98 14.59 14.25
N GLY A 103 -14.66 13.36 14.67
CA GLY A 103 -15.07 12.81 15.97
C GLY A 103 -16.47 12.19 15.98
N GLU A 104 -17.12 12.09 14.84
CA GLU A 104 -18.40 11.39 14.66
C GLU A 104 -18.21 10.09 13.90
N ASP A 105 -18.84 9.01 14.37
CA ASP A 105 -18.80 7.71 13.72
C ASP A 105 -19.86 7.64 12.62
N ILE A 106 -19.40 7.46 11.40
CA ILE A 106 -20.25 7.32 10.21
C ILE A 106 -20.20 5.87 9.74
N ILE A 107 -21.35 5.27 9.54
CA ILE A 107 -21.45 3.91 8.99
C ILE A 107 -21.34 4.00 7.47
N TYR A 108 -20.37 3.28 6.91
CA TYR A 108 -20.11 3.17 5.47
C TYR A 108 -20.15 1.71 5.03
N PRO A 109 -21.33 1.12 4.88
CA PRO A 109 -21.54 -0.33 4.78
C PRO A 109 -21.35 -0.87 3.36
N ILE A 110 -20.43 -0.27 2.59
CA ILE A 110 -20.16 -0.69 1.21
C ILE A 110 -19.16 -1.84 1.20
N ASN A 111 -19.61 -2.99 0.78
CA ASN A 111 -18.80 -4.19 0.60
C ASN A 111 -18.11 -4.15 -0.76
N ARG A 112 -16.83 -3.81 -0.74
CA ARG A 112 -16.04 -3.60 -1.96
C ARG A 112 -14.56 -3.84 -1.74
N GLU A 113 -13.94 -4.59 -2.66
CA GLU A 113 -12.50 -4.64 -2.82
C GLU A 113 -12.05 -3.97 -4.11
N VAL A 114 -10.86 -3.35 -4.07
CA VAL A 114 -10.32 -2.61 -5.21
C VAL A 114 -8.85 -2.93 -5.37
N VAL A 115 -8.48 -3.39 -6.57
CA VAL A 115 -7.10 -3.56 -7.00
C VAL A 115 -6.79 -2.64 -8.17
N THR A 116 -5.72 -1.87 -8.04
CA THR A 116 -5.21 -1.00 -9.11
C THR A 116 -4.00 -1.62 -9.79
N LEU A 117 -4.01 -1.67 -11.11
CA LEU A 117 -2.86 -1.98 -11.94
C LEU A 117 -2.20 -0.67 -12.38
N ARG A 118 -1.01 -0.37 -11.88
CA ARG A 118 -0.26 0.88 -12.14
C ARG A 118 0.66 0.79 -13.36
N GLY A 119 0.78 -0.39 -13.93
CA GLY A 119 1.52 -0.68 -15.14
C GLY A 119 1.07 -2.01 -15.72
N ILE A 120 1.29 -2.21 -17.02
CA ILE A 120 0.86 -3.41 -17.74
C ILE A 120 2.07 -4.17 -18.26
N ILE A 121 2.12 -5.43 -17.90
CA ILE A 121 3.03 -6.43 -18.45
C ILE A 121 2.23 -7.25 -19.46
N PRO A 122 2.72 -7.44 -20.68
CA PRO A 122 2.03 -8.31 -21.66
C PRO A 122 1.95 -9.75 -21.16
N GLY A 123 0.74 -10.32 -21.17
CA GLY A 123 0.50 -11.69 -20.74
C GLY A 123 -0.88 -11.86 -20.09
N GLU A 124 -1.05 -13.00 -19.45
CA GLU A 124 -2.30 -13.36 -18.76
C GLU A 124 -2.26 -12.88 -17.31
N TYR A 125 -3.34 -12.24 -16.88
CA TYR A 125 -3.58 -11.90 -15.49
C TYR A 125 -4.64 -12.85 -14.94
N ILE A 126 -4.39 -13.39 -13.75
CA ILE A 126 -5.28 -14.32 -13.08
C ILE A 126 -5.96 -13.60 -11.93
N LEU A 127 -7.29 -13.59 -11.93
CA LEU A 127 -8.10 -13.05 -10.87
C LEU A 127 -8.83 -14.20 -10.17
N ASN A 128 -8.60 -14.35 -8.88
CA ASN A 128 -9.31 -15.30 -8.03
C ASN A 128 -10.07 -14.54 -6.94
N LEU A 129 -11.26 -15.02 -6.64
CA LEU A 129 -12.05 -14.57 -5.50
C LEU A 129 -12.03 -15.66 -4.44
N TYR A 130 -11.88 -15.24 -3.19
CA TYR A 130 -11.86 -16.13 -2.05
C TYR A 130 -12.84 -15.64 -1.00
N LEU A 131 -13.79 -16.46 -0.63
CA LEU A 131 -14.70 -16.21 0.48
C LEU A 131 -13.97 -16.54 1.77
N TYR A 132 -13.40 -15.51 2.41
CA TYR A 132 -12.61 -15.65 3.62
C TYR A 132 -13.48 -16.02 4.82
N GLU A 133 -14.57 -15.29 4.99
CA GLU A 133 -15.54 -15.53 6.05
C GLU A 133 -16.97 -15.50 5.52
N HIS A 134 -17.73 -16.56 5.78
CA HIS A 134 -19.13 -16.67 5.38
C HIS A 134 -20.02 -16.72 6.63
N LYS A 135 -20.67 -15.60 6.90
CA LYS A 135 -21.55 -15.42 8.07
C LYS A 135 -23.03 -15.40 7.70
N SER A 136 -23.33 -15.10 6.45
CA SER A 136 -24.72 -15.11 5.96
C SER A 136 -25.19 -16.52 5.67
N ASP A 137 -26.51 -16.76 5.79
CA ASP A 137 -27.15 -18.06 5.50
C ASP A 137 -27.48 -18.22 4.01
N HIS A 138 -27.07 -17.29 3.16
CA HIS A 138 -27.43 -17.23 1.75
C HIS A 138 -26.23 -17.19 0.84
N PRO A 139 -26.33 -17.70 -0.40
CA PRO A 139 -25.30 -17.48 -1.41
C PRO A 139 -25.02 -15.99 -1.61
N ILE A 140 -23.76 -15.65 -1.81
CA ILE A 140 -23.32 -14.28 -2.02
C ILE A 140 -23.17 -14.05 -3.53
N ASP A 141 -23.90 -13.08 -4.05
CA ASP A 141 -23.71 -12.61 -5.41
C ASP A 141 -22.56 -11.60 -5.42
N VAL A 142 -21.54 -11.90 -6.20
CA VAL A 142 -20.37 -11.05 -6.33
C VAL A 142 -20.28 -10.50 -7.75
N LYS A 143 -20.08 -9.20 -7.87
CA LYS A 143 -19.92 -8.50 -9.13
C LYS A 143 -18.46 -8.15 -9.33
N VAL A 144 -17.86 -8.57 -10.43
CA VAL A 144 -16.52 -8.20 -10.84
C VAL A 144 -16.59 -7.19 -11.98
N ILE A 145 -15.89 -6.06 -11.83
CA ILE A 145 -15.78 -5.02 -12.83
C ILE A 145 -14.31 -4.79 -13.10
N ILE A 146 -13.92 -4.75 -14.37
CA ILE A 146 -12.56 -4.37 -14.79
C ILE A 146 -12.68 -3.17 -15.73
N GLU A 147 -12.06 -2.08 -15.33
CA GLU A 147 -12.06 -0.84 -16.08
C GLU A 147 -10.64 -0.43 -16.47
N LYS A 148 -10.44 -0.14 -17.74
CA LYS A 148 -9.29 0.61 -18.19
C LYS A 148 -9.53 2.08 -17.90
N VAL A 149 -8.60 2.74 -17.18
CA VAL A 149 -8.79 4.14 -16.78
C VAL A 149 -7.87 5.11 -17.53
N ASN A 150 -6.81 4.62 -18.15
CA ASN A 150 -5.85 5.44 -18.89
C ASN A 150 -5.74 4.99 -20.36
N PRO A 151 -5.76 5.90 -21.35
CA PRO A 151 -5.95 7.35 -21.30
C PRO A 151 -7.41 7.79 -21.11
N THR A 152 -8.36 6.89 -21.29
CA THR A 152 -9.79 7.15 -21.15
C THR A 152 -10.48 5.98 -20.46
N LEU A 153 -11.48 6.30 -19.66
CA LEU A 153 -12.28 5.28 -18.98
C LEU A 153 -13.01 4.39 -19.98
N LYS A 154 -12.80 3.09 -19.87
CA LYS A 154 -13.46 2.08 -20.69
C LYS A 154 -13.73 0.83 -19.87
N LEU A 155 -14.99 0.41 -19.83
CA LEU A 155 -15.37 -0.89 -19.27
C LEU A 155 -14.77 -1.98 -20.15
N VAL A 156 -14.01 -2.89 -19.54
CA VAL A 156 -13.36 -4.03 -20.20
C VAL A 156 -14.12 -5.32 -19.89
N TYR A 157 -14.57 -5.47 -18.65
CA TYR A 157 -15.27 -6.65 -18.20
C TYR A 157 -16.27 -6.27 -17.10
N ALA A 158 -17.44 -6.85 -17.13
CA ALA A 158 -18.40 -6.84 -16.03
C ALA A 158 -19.18 -8.15 -16.02
N ASN A 159 -19.19 -8.84 -14.91
CA ASN A 159 -20.00 -10.04 -14.71
C ASN A 159 -20.76 -9.92 -13.39
N ASN A 160 -22.04 -10.25 -13.44
CA ASN A 160 -22.95 -10.16 -12.29
C ASN A 160 -23.19 -11.49 -11.60
N THR A 161 -22.45 -12.55 -11.91
CA THR A 161 -22.84 -13.86 -11.41
C THR A 161 -21.64 -14.68 -10.97
N VAL A 162 -21.37 -14.61 -9.69
CA VAL A 162 -20.79 -15.77 -9.04
C VAL A 162 -21.56 -15.98 -7.74
N SER A 163 -22.53 -16.89 -7.79
CA SER A 163 -23.22 -17.33 -6.59
C SER A 163 -22.32 -18.32 -5.87
N TYR A 164 -21.72 -17.91 -4.75
CA TYR A 164 -20.81 -18.77 -4.00
C TYR A 164 -21.55 -19.55 -2.93
N THR A 165 -21.77 -20.84 -3.20
CA THR A 165 -22.13 -21.79 -2.14
C THR A 165 -20.93 -22.51 -1.55
N HIS A 166 -19.83 -22.65 -2.27
CA HIS A 166 -18.52 -23.18 -1.80
C HIS A 166 -17.52 -23.08 -2.94
N LEU A 167 -16.55 -22.19 -2.88
CA LEU A 167 -15.34 -22.25 -3.71
C LEU A 167 -14.15 -22.64 -2.85
N ARG A 168 -13.71 -23.89 -2.99
CA ARG A 168 -12.31 -24.22 -2.71
C ARG A 168 -11.54 -23.88 -3.99
N ALA A 169 -10.76 -22.82 -3.96
CA ALA A 169 -9.68 -22.62 -4.91
C ALA A 169 -8.55 -23.61 -4.56
N HIS A 170 -8.18 -24.45 -5.52
CA HIS A 170 -6.97 -25.24 -5.48
C HIS A 170 -5.87 -24.51 -6.23
#